data_96487d60df9581a14de55cb341cb22df
#
_entry.id   96487d60df9581a14de55cb341cb22df
#
_cell.length_a   1.000
_cell.length_b   1.000
_cell.length_c   1.000
_cell.angle_alpha   90.00
_cell.angle_beta   90.00
_cell.angle_gamma   90.00
#
_symmetry.space_group_name_H-M   'P 1'
#
loop_
_entity.id
_entity.type
_entity.pdbx_description
1 polymer ?
#
loop_
_entity_poly.entity_id
_entity_poly.type
_entity_poly.pdbx_seq_one_letter_code
_entity_poly.pdbx_strand_id
1 'polypeptide(L)'
;STPKPSSAASDVYKRQGLRESLDMGDAFSGIFIFIFILAMSLVLWNTGLIGGLRRYNEFGIRLALGESKNNVFKLLLIEASVIGTIGSIIGTILGVIFCYYLQEVGIDISEDTANSTIIMPSVMRAYVTPNLFFIGFIPGLFSMLFGTALAGRGIYKRETARLFKELEV
;
A
#
# COMPACT_ATOMS: atom_id res chain seq x y z
N SER A 1 -14.39 21.53 -48.49
CA SER A 1 -13.93 20.25 -49.03
C SER A 1 -14.14 19.17 -47.97
N THR A 2 -15.11 18.29 -48.22
CA THR A 2 -15.37 17.12 -47.33
C THR A 2 -14.16 16.18 -47.33
N PRO A 3 -13.68 15.74 -46.18
CA PRO A 3 -12.54 14.83 -46.12
C PRO A 3 -12.91 13.50 -46.84
N LYS A 4 -11.95 13.00 -47.61
CA LYS A 4 -12.09 11.74 -48.35
C LYS A 4 -12.43 10.61 -47.38
N PRO A 5 -13.40 9.72 -47.65
CA PRO A 5 -13.82 8.66 -46.71
C PRO A 5 -12.67 7.70 -46.30
N SER A 6 -11.61 7.58 -47.09
CA SER A 6 -10.42 6.79 -46.78
C SER A 6 -9.54 7.42 -45.65
N SER A 7 -9.51 8.76 -45.50
CA SER A 7 -8.77 9.42 -44.44
C SER A 7 -9.50 9.33 -43.10
N ALA A 8 -10.84 9.45 -43.12
CA ALA A 8 -11.65 9.31 -41.94
C ALA A 8 -11.59 7.89 -41.34
N ALA A 9 -11.61 6.86 -42.18
CA ALA A 9 -11.43 5.47 -41.73
C ALA A 9 -10.03 5.25 -41.09
N SER A 10 -8.97 5.77 -41.75
CA SER A 10 -7.59 5.67 -41.24
C SER A 10 -7.44 6.37 -39.89
N ASP A 11 -8.07 7.53 -39.66
CA ASP A 11 -8.03 8.27 -38.41
C ASP A 11 -8.79 7.56 -37.27
N VAL A 12 -9.90 6.88 -37.59
CA VAL A 12 -10.64 6.05 -36.66
C VAL A 12 -9.81 4.84 -36.22
N TYR A 13 -9.16 4.14 -37.14
CA TYR A 13 -8.27 3.00 -36.84
C TYR A 13 -7.06 3.43 -35.98
N LYS A 14 -6.43 4.55 -36.29
CA LYS A 14 -5.33 5.09 -35.49
C LYS A 14 -5.76 5.44 -34.07
N ARG A 15 -6.93 6.05 -33.92
CA ARG A 15 -7.49 6.39 -32.59
C ARG A 15 -7.88 5.15 -31.79
N GLN A 16 -8.39 4.09 -32.44
CA GLN A 16 -8.69 2.81 -31.81
C GLN A 16 -7.41 2.13 -31.32
N GLY A 17 -6.38 2.01 -32.17
CA GLY A 17 -5.12 1.42 -31.78
C GLY A 17 -4.42 2.18 -30.64
N LEU A 18 -4.50 3.52 -30.65
CA LEU A 18 -3.97 4.33 -29.57
C LEU A 18 -4.72 4.11 -28.26
N ARG A 19 -6.05 4.06 -28.30
CA ARG A 19 -6.87 3.76 -27.09
C ARG A 19 -6.56 2.38 -26.54
N GLU A 20 -6.50 1.36 -27.38
CA GLU A 20 -6.17 0.00 -26.96
C GLU A 20 -4.78 -0.08 -26.32
N SER A 21 -3.79 0.65 -26.84
CA SER A 21 -2.45 0.74 -26.24
C SER A 21 -2.47 1.46 -24.90
N LEU A 22 -3.28 2.50 -24.75
CA LEU A 22 -3.43 3.22 -23.47
C LEU A 22 -4.14 2.36 -22.44
N ASP A 23 -5.23 1.69 -22.82
CA ASP A 23 -5.99 0.79 -21.94
C ASP A 23 -5.11 -0.38 -21.46
N MET A 24 -4.26 -0.90 -22.35
CA MET A 24 -3.28 -1.93 -21.98
C MET A 24 -2.22 -1.38 -21.02
N GLY A 25 -1.71 -0.18 -21.24
CA GLY A 25 -0.78 0.50 -20.34
C GLY A 25 -1.37 0.72 -18.95
N ASP A 26 -2.63 1.16 -18.88
CA ASP A 26 -3.37 1.35 -17.63
C ASP A 26 -3.61 0.02 -16.90
N ALA A 27 -3.92 -1.05 -17.61
CA ALA A 27 -4.08 -2.37 -17.03
C ALA A 27 -2.76 -2.91 -16.43
N PHE A 28 -1.65 -2.79 -17.15
CA PHE A 28 -0.32 -3.14 -16.64
C PHE A 28 0.05 -2.31 -15.41
N SER A 29 -0.16 -1.00 -15.46
CA SER A 29 0.09 -0.10 -14.34
C SER A 29 -0.73 -0.50 -13.11
N GLY A 30 -2.02 -0.82 -13.31
CA GLY A 30 -2.91 -1.31 -12.26
C GLY A 30 -2.41 -2.59 -11.60
N ILE A 31 -1.90 -3.55 -12.38
CA ILE A 31 -1.33 -4.80 -11.86
C ILE A 31 -0.08 -4.51 -11.03
N PHE A 32 0.83 -3.67 -11.49
CA PHE A 32 2.01 -3.28 -10.73
C PHE A 32 1.65 -2.61 -9.41
N ILE A 33 0.73 -1.65 -9.42
CA ILE A 33 0.24 -0.97 -8.22
C ILE A 33 -0.35 -1.99 -7.25
N PHE A 34 -1.15 -2.94 -7.73
CA PHE A 34 -1.74 -3.99 -6.90
C PHE A 34 -0.68 -4.88 -6.24
N ILE A 35 0.34 -5.31 -6.99
CA ILE A 35 1.45 -6.12 -6.46
C ILE A 35 2.23 -5.34 -5.40
N PHE A 36 2.50 -4.05 -5.63
CA PHE A 36 3.17 -3.18 -4.65
C PHE A 36 2.36 -3.01 -3.38
N ILE A 37 1.06 -2.76 -3.49
CA ILE A 37 0.15 -2.65 -2.34
C ILE A 37 0.16 -3.95 -1.53
N LEU A 38 0.09 -5.10 -2.21
CA LEU A 38 0.11 -6.41 -1.58
C LEU A 38 1.44 -6.67 -0.86
N ALA A 39 2.57 -6.39 -1.49
CA ALA A 39 3.90 -6.54 -0.90
C ALA A 39 4.07 -5.64 0.34
N MET A 40 3.70 -4.36 0.26
CA MET A 40 3.74 -3.42 1.38
C MET A 40 2.80 -3.85 2.51
N SER A 41 1.61 -4.35 2.17
CA SER A 41 0.67 -4.86 3.16
C SER A 41 1.23 -6.05 3.95
N LEU A 42 1.96 -6.95 3.29
CA LEU A 42 2.63 -8.08 3.94
C LEU A 42 3.73 -7.62 4.90
N VAL A 43 4.54 -6.64 4.49
CA VAL A 43 5.61 -6.07 5.36
C VAL A 43 4.99 -5.41 6.59
N LEU A 44 3.97 -4.59 6.42
CA LEU A 44 3.28 -3.91 7.53
C LEU A 44 2.55 -4.90 8.45
N TRP A 45 1.95 -5.94 7.89
CA TRP A 45 1.38 -7.05 8.66
C TRP A 45 2.43 -7.71 9.55
N ASN A 46 3.58 -8.07 8.97
CA ASN A 46 4.68 -8.67 9.74
C ASN A 46 5.16 -7.73 10.87
N THR A 47 5.28 -6.45 10.59
CA THR A 47 5.63 -5.43 11.59
C THR A 47 4.59 -5.35 12.72
N GLY A 48 3.31 -5.38 12.38
CA GLY A 48 2.20 -5.41 13.35
C GLY A 48 2.22 -6.67 14.23
N LEU A 49 2.49 -7.84 13.63
CA LEU A 49 2.64 -9.09 14.37
C LEU A 49 3.80 -9.05 15.37
N ILE A 50 4.98 -8.61 14.93
CA ILE A 50 6.17 -8.51 15.78
C ILE A 50 5.96 -7.49 16.90
N GLY A 51 5.36 -6.34 16.59
CA GLY A 51 5.02 -5.32 17.58
C GLY A 51 4.11 -5.85 18.69
N GLY A 52 3.08 -6.62 18.31
CA GLY A 52 2.19 -7.28 19.28
C GLY A 52 2.90 -8.35 20.12
N LEU A 53 3.77 -9.14 19.52
CA LEU A 53 4.52 -10.20 20.23
C LEU A 53 5.54 -9.64 21.22
N ARG A 54 6.21 -8.54 20.92
CA ARG A 54 7.19 -7.91 21.82
C ARG A 54 6.58 -7.43 23.13
N ARG A 55 5.30 -7.09 23.13
CA ARG A 55 4.57 -6.61 24.32
C ARG A 55 3.83 -7.71 25.06
N TYR A 56 4.07 -8.96 24.70
CA TYR A 56 3.42 -10.11 25.32
C TYR A 56 3.55 -10.12 26.85
N ASN A 57 4.74 -9.83 27.38
CA ASN A 57 4.98 -9.79 28.83
C ASN A 57 4.19 -8.66 29.51
N GLU A 58 4.06 -7.49 28.89
CA GLU A 58 3.27 -6.36 29.41
C GLU A 58 1.79 -6.73 29.52
N PHE A 59 1.27 -7.47 28.53
CA PHE A 59 -0.11 -7.94 28.55
C PHE A 59 -0.34 -9.00 29.65
N GLY A 60 0.63 -9.90 29.86
CA GLY A 60 0.57 -10.87 30.94
C GLY A 60 0.48 -10.21 32.31
N ILE A 61 1.30 -9.18 32.57
CA ILE A 61 1.29 -8.42 33.82
C ILE A 61 -0.06 -7.71 34.04
N ARG A 62 -0.60 -7.06 33.01
CA ARG A 62 -1.91 -6.37 33.07
C ARG A 62 -3.05 -7.32 33.37
N LEU A 63 -3.05 -8.48 32.74
CA LEU A 63 -4.04 -9.54 33.00
C LEU A 63 -3.92 -10.11 34.40
N ALA A 64 -2.71 -10.27 34.93
CA ALA A 64 -2.46 -10.70 36.32
C ALA A 64 -2.94 -9.67 37.34
N LEU A 65 -2.90 -8.37 37.02
CA LEU A 65 -3.46 -7.28 37.82
C LEU A 65 -4.99 -7.19 37.75
N GLY A 66 -5.66 -8.08 36.98
CA GLY A 66 -7.12 -8.16 36.87
C GLY A 66 -7.73 -7.31 35.76
N GLU A 67 -6.92 -6.76 34.84
CA GLU A 67 -7.45 -6.03 33.70
C GLU A 67 -8.17 -7.00 32.75
N SER A 68 -9.33 -6.60 32.23
CA SER A 68 -10.10 -7.44 31.31
C SER A 68 -9.38 -7.60 29.97
N LYS A 69 -9.39 -8.82 29.45
CA LYS A 69 -8.78 -9.16 28.12
C LYS A 69 -9.24 -8.23 27.00
N ASN A 70 -10.52 -7.84 27.04
CA ASN A 70 -11.11 -6.95 26.05
C ASN A 70 -10.53 -5.52 26.11
N ASN A 71 -10.21 -5.02 27.28
CA ASN A 71 -9.59 -3.71 27.44
C ASN A 71 -8.16 -3.70 26.91
N VAL A 72 -7.39 -4.73 27.25
CA VAL A 72 -6.02 -4.89 26.74
C VAL A 72 -6.00 -4.95 25.20
N PHE A 73 -6.91 -5.74 24.62
CA PHE A 73 -7.02 -5.85 23.17
C PHE A 73 -7.45 -4.53 22.48
N LYS A 74 -8.43 -3.82 23.06
CA LYS A 74 -8.85 -2.50 22.55
C LYS A 74 -7.71 -1.49 22.60
N LEU A 75 -6.95 -1.47 23.70
CA LEU A 75 -5.81 -0.56 23.86
C LEU A 75 -4.75 -0.82 22.79
N LEU A 76 -4.46 -2.10 22.52
CA LEU A 76 -3.54 -2.52 21.46
C LEU A 76 -3.99 -2.04 20.07
N LEU A 77 -5.28 -2.16 19.77
CA LEU A 77 -5.84 -1.68 18.50
C LEU A 77 -5.83 -0.16 18.37
N ILE A 78 -6.13 0.56 19.45
CA ILE A 78 -6.08 2.03 19.47
C ILE A 78 -4.65 2.49 19.21
N GLU A 79 -3.68 1.89 19.88
CA GLU A 79 -2.27 2.21 19.68
C GLU A 79 -1.82 1.94 18.23
N ALA A 80 -2.16 0.77 17.69
CA ALA A 80 -1.88 0.44 16.30
C ALA A 80 -2.55 1.42 15.32
N SER A 81 -3.78 1.86 15.62
CA SER A 81 -4.49 2.86 14.83
C SER A 81 -3.76 4.20 14.82
N VAL A 82 -3.30 4.67 15.98
CA VAL A 82 -2.57 5.93 16.09
C VAL A 82 -1.25 5.86 15.33
N ILE A 83 -0.46 4.81 15.55
CA ILE A 83 0.81 4.61 14.85
C ILE A 83 0.59 4.47 13.34
N GLY A 84 -0.38 3.65 12.94
CA GLY A 84 -0.73 3.45 11.53
C GLY A 84 -1.18 4.74 10.85
N THR A 85 -1.99 5.55 11.52
CA THR A 85 -2.46 6.83 11.00
C THR A 85 -1.31 7.82 10.82
N ILE A 86 -0.48 8.00 11.84
CA ILE A 86 0.68 8.91 11.77
C ILE A 86 1.66 8.45 10.69
N GLY A 87 1.98 7.15 10.65
CA GLY A 87 2.87 6.58 9.63
C GLY A 87 2.32 6.73 8.22
N SER A 88 1.02 6.48 8.02
CA SER A 88 0.36 6.63 6.72
C SER A 88 0.31 8.09 6.26
N ILE A 89 0.09 9.05 7.17
CA ILE A 89 0.11 10.49 6.84
C ILE A 89 1.52 10.90 6.41
N ILE A 90 2.54 10.58 7.20
CA ILE A 90 3.93 10.93 6.89
C ILE A 90 4.36 10.27 5.58
N GLY A 91 4.08 8.98 5.41
CA GLY A 91 4.40 8.24 4.19
C GLY A 91 3.72 8.82 2.95
N THR A 92 2.44 9.18 3.05
CA THR A 92 1.69 9.81 1.95
C THR A 92 2.26 11.18 1.60
N ILE A 93 2.58 12.01 2.59
CA ILE A 93 3.19 13.34 2.36
C ILE A 93 4.53 13.20 1.63
N LEU A 94 5.41 12.33 2.13
CA LEU A 94 6.72 12.10 1.50
C LEU A 94 6.56 11.54 0.07
N GLY A 95 5.63 10.60 -0.14
CA GLY A 95 5.34 10.05 -1.45
C GLY A 95 4.83 11.10 -2.44
N VAL A 96 3.92 11.97 -2.00
CA VAL A 96 3.39 13.06 -2.83
C VAL A 96 4.48 14.09 -3.16
N ILE A 97 5.32 14.47 -2.20
CA ILE A 97 6.46 15.38 -2.44
C ILE A 97 7.39 14.79 -3.50
N PHE A 98 7.70 13.50 -3.39
CA PHE A 98 8.55 12.82 -4.36
C PHE A 98 7.90 12.73 -5.75
N CYS A 99 6.61 12.41 -5.82
CA CYS A 99 5.87 12.42 -7.09
C CYS A 99 5.81 13.81 -7.71
N TYR A 100 5.62 14.86 -6.90
CA TYR A 100 5.63 16.24 -7.38
C TYR A 100 6.98 16.63 -7.94
N TYR A 101 8.06 16.27 -7.26
CA TYR A 101 9.42 16.47 -7.77
C TYR A 101 9.64 15.79 -9.14
N LEU A 102 9.18 14.54 -9.29
CA LEU A 102 9.26 13.81 -10.56
C LEU A 102 8.35 14.40 -11.65
N GLN A 103 7.27 15.08 -11.27
CA GLN A 103 6.38 15.77 -12.21
C GLN A 103 7.07 17.02 -12.79
N GLU A 104 7.79 17.78 -11.96
CA GLU A 104 8.49 19.00 -12.38
C GLU A 104 9.76 18.69 -13.19
N VAL A 105 10.63 17.85 -12.67
CA VAL A 105 11.92 17.53 -13.28
C VAL A 105 11.75 16.57 -14.45
N GLY A 106 10.90 15.53 -14.29
CA GLY A 106 10.78 14.43 -15.24
C GLY A 106 12.00 13.49 -15.19
N ILE A 107 11.87 12.34 -15.80
CA ILE A 107 12.96 11.38 -16.03
C ILE A 107 13.28 11.42 -17.52
N ASP A 108 14.49 11.84 -17.84
CA ASP A 108 14.98 11.83 -19.22
C ASP A 108 15.41 10.42 -19.62
N ILE A 109 14.70 9.83 -20.57
CA ILE A 109 14.97 8.50 -21.13
C ILE A 109 15.43 8.56 -22.58
N SER A 110 15.91 9.72 -23.02
CA SER A 110 16.30 9.94 -24.41
C SER A 110 17.43 9.02 -24.87
N GLU A 111 18.38 8.68 -24.01
CA GLU A 111 19.49 7.79 -24.33
C GLU A 111 19.03 6.34 -24.58
N ASP A 112 18.08 5.86 -23.79
CA ASP A 112 17.52 4.50 -23.91
C ASP A 112 16.58 4.35 -25.12
N THR A 113 15.95 5.45 -25.54
CA THR A 113 15.02 5.46 -26.66
C THR A 113 15.68 5.80 -28.01
N ALA A 114 16.90 6.31 -28.03
CA ALA A 114 17.62 6.68 -29.26
C ALA A 114 17.81 5.50 -30.23
N ASN A 115 17.84 4.26 -29.74
CA ASN A 115 17.98 3.04 -30.53
C ASN A 115 16.66 2.31 -30.78
N SER A 116 15.54 2.80 -30.25
CA SER A 116 14.24 2.16 -30.42
C SER A 116 13.46 2.77 -31.60
N THR A 117 12.87 1.91 -32.41
CA THR A 117 12.02 2.31 -33.56
C THR A 117 10.65 2.86 -33.10
N ILE A 118 10.45 2.96 -31.77
CA ILE A 118 9.18 3.39 -31.17
C ILE A 118 9.27 4.88 -30.84
N ILE A 119 8.34 5.67 -31.34
CA ILE A 119 8.22 7.10 -31.01
C ILE A 119 7.68 7.20 -29.57
N MET A 120 8.58 7.25 -28.60
CA MET A 120 8.26 7.54 -27.20
C MET A 120 8.66 8.97 -26.84
N PRO A 121 7.95 9.64 -25.93
CA PRO A 121 8.38 10.93 -25.42
C PRO A 121 9.73 10.77 -24.69
N SER A 122 10.67 11.65 -24.96
CA SER A 122 12.02 11.63 -24.39
C SER A 122 12.05 11.88 -22.87
N VAL A 123 10.99 12.47 -22.32
CA VAL A 123 10.88 12.78 -20.89
C VAL A 123 9.60 12.19 -20.34
N MET A 124 9.73 11.23 -19.43
CA MET A 124 8.61 10.72 -18.65
C MET A 124 8.37 11.59 -17.41
N ARG A 125 7.14 12.05 -17.24
CA ARG A 125 6.73 12.83 -16.08
C ARG A 125 5.70 12.08 -15.25
N ALA A 126 5.87 12.08 -13.94
CA ALA A 126 4.86 11.59 -13.03
C ALA A 126 3.65 12.54 -13.06
N TYR A 127 2.46 12.00 -12.82
CA TYR A 127 1.24 12.80 -12.70
C TYR A 127 0.61 12.58 -11.34
N VAL A 128 0.52 13.64 -10.54
CA VAL A 128 -0.09 13.58 -9.20
C VAL A 128 -1.59 13.64 -9.34
N THR A 129 -2.27 12.53 -9.05
CA THR A 129 -3.73 12.42 -9.02
C THR A 129 -4.23 12.43 -7.58
N PRO A 130 -5.42 12.98 -7.27
CA PRO A 130 -6.02 12.92 -5.94
C PRO A 130 -6.15 11.50 -5.37
N ASN A 131 -6.30 10.50 -6.22
CA ASN A 131 -6.37 9.09 -5.84
C ASN A 131 -5.07 8.59 -5.17
N LEU A 132 -3.94 9.24 -5.42
CA LEU A 132 -2.65 8.87 -4.81
C LEU A 132 -2.69 8.92 -3.28
N PHE A 133 -3.44 9.88 -2.72
CA PHE A 133 -3.63 10.01 -1.28
C PHE A 133 -4.33 8.78 -0.69
N PHE A 134 -5.36 8.28 -1.37
CA PHE A 134 -6.09 7.10 -0.91
C PHE A 134 -5.29 5.80 -1.08
N ILE A 135 -4.56 5.67 -2.19
CA ILE A 135 -3.72 4.49 -2.48
C ILE A 135 -2.58 4.36 -1.47
N GLY A 136 -2.01 5.47 -0.98
CA GLY A 136 -0.97 5.45 0.05
C GLY A 136 -1.52 5.24 1.46
N PHE A 137 -2.59 5.94 1.81
CA PHE A 137 -3.12 5.98 3.17
C PHE A 137 -3.86 4.71 3.58
N ILE A 138 -4.80 4.24 2.73
CA ILE A 138 -5.71 3.14 3.07
C ILE A 138 -4.95 1.83 3.35
N PRO A 139 -4.09 1.32 2.45
CA PRO A 139 -3.37 0.07 2.70
C PRO A 139 -2.46 0.13 3.91
N GLY A 140 -1.79 1.27 4.14
CA GLY A 140 -0.90 1.47 5.27
C GLY A 140 -1.63 1.33 6.62
N LEU A 141 -2.74 2.02 6.78
CA LEU A 141 -3.55 1.96 7.99
C LEU A 141 -4.16 0.57 8.21
N PHE A 142 -4.81 0.03 7.19
CA PHE A 142 -5.51 -1.26 7.31
C PHE A 142 -4.54 -2.43 7.56
N SER A 143 -3.39 -2.47 6.89
CA SER A 143 -2.42 -3.55 7.08
C SER A 143 -1.87 -3.57 8.50
N MET A 144 -1.58 -2.40 9.08
CA MET A 144 -1.11 -2.28 10.45
C MET A 144 -2.17 -2.76 11.45
N LEU A 145 -3.43 -2.34 11.28
CA LEU A 145 -4.54 -2.77 12.12
C LEU A 145 -4.78 -4.29 12.04
N PHE A 146 -4.78 -4.84 10.83
CA PHE A 146 -4.96 -6.28 10.62
C PHE A 146 -3.83 -7.09 11.25
N GLY A 147 -2.57 -6.70 11.05
CA GLY A 147 -1.42 -7.37 11.63
C GLY A 147 -1.50 -7.39 13.16
N THR A 148 -1.79 -6.25 13.77
CA THR A 148 -1.92 -6.11 15.22
C THR A 148 -3.13 -6.87 15.77
N ALA A 149 -4.26 -6.86 15.08
CA ALA A 149 -5.46 -7.60 15.49
C ALA A 149 -5.22 -9.12 15.50
N LEU A 150 -4.51 -9.63 14.50
CA LEU A 150 -4.16 -11.06 14.42
C LEU A 150 -3.13 -11.44 15.49
N ALA A 151 -2.13 -10.60 15.75
CA ALA A 151 -1.19 -10.80 16.86
C ALA A 151 -1.93 -10.86 18.19
N GLY A 152 -2.83 -9.91 18.45
CA GLY A 152 -3.66 -9.89 19.65
C GLY A 152 -4.52 -11.13 19.83
N ARG A 153 -5.14 -11.64 18.75
CA ARG A 153 -5.88 -12.91 18.79
C ARG A 153 -5.00 -14.12 19.09
N GLY A 154 -3.78 -14.16 18.55
CA GLY A 154 -2.80 -15.22 18.82
C GLY A 154 -2.39 -15.27 20.30
N ILE A 155 -2.23 -14.11 20.92
CA ILE A 155 -1.96 -13.97 22.37
C ILE A 155 -3.12 -14.52 23.19
N TYR A 156 -4.36 -14.21 22.83
CA TYR A 156 -5.56 -14.69 23.49
C TYR A 156 -5.67 -16.22 23.55
N LYS A 157 -5.26 -16.89 22.49
CA LYS A 157 -5.40 -18.34 22.36
C LYS A 157 -4.30 -19.12 23.07
N ARG A 158 -3.09 -18.55 23.20
CA ARG A 158 -1.92 -19.25 23.78
C ARG A 158 -1.82 -19.08 25.28
N GLU A 159 -2.27 -17.95 25.83
CA GLU A 159 -2.10 -17.64 27.26
C GLU A 159 -2.95 -18.53 28.17
N THR A 160 -4.16 -18.87 27.74
CA THR A 160 -5.01 -19.84 28.48
C THR A 160 -4.38 -21.24 28.61
N ALA A 161 -3.56 -21.66 27.65
CA ALA A 161 -2.93 -22.96 27.68
C ALA A 161 -1.61 -23.00 28.50
N ARG A 162 -0.90 -21.87 28.62
CA ARG A 162 0.40 -21.81 29.34
C ARG A 162 0.23 -21.57 30.83
N LEU A 163 -0.71 -20.74 31.24
CA LEU A 163 -1.00 -20.50 32.66
C LEU A 163 -1.43 -21.78 33.38
N PHE A 164 -2.18 -22.66 32.71
CA PHE A 164 -2.52 -23.97 33.29
C PHE A 164 -1.31 -24.91 33.41
N LYS A 165 -0.34 -24.81 32.51
CA LYS A 165 0.83 -25.70 32.49
C LYS A 165 1.94 -25.28 33.47
N GLU A 166 2.02 -24.02 33.84
CA GLU A 166 2.97 -23.51 34.86
C GLU A 166 2.44 -23.64 36.28
N LEU A 167 1.14 -23.89 36.44
CA LEU A 167 0.52 -24.16 37.75
C LEU A 167 0.51 -25.67 38.12
N GLU A 168 0.87 -26.56 37.18
CA GLU A 168 0.95 -28.01 37.42
C GLU A 168 2.39 -28.51 37.72
N VAL A 169 3.37 -27.60 37.85
CA VAL A 169 4.72 -27.91 38.31
C VAL A 169 4.98 -27.18 39.61
#